data_07b071cff9c62b2f6feafffbb295c770
#
_entry.id   07b071cff9c62b2f6feafffbb295c770
#
_cell.length_a   1.000
_cell.length_b   1.000
_cell.length_c   1.000
_cell.angle_alpha   90.00
_cell.angle_beta   90.00
_cell.angle_gamma   90.00
#
_symmetry.space_group_name_H-M   'P 1'
#
loop_
_entity.id
_entity.type
_entity.pdbx_description
1 polymer ?
#
loop_
_entity_poly.entity_id
_entity_poly.type
_entity_poly.pdbx_seq_one_letter_code
_entity_poly.pdbx_strand_id
1 'polypeptide(L)'
;MSRKGKAKKRKAERLRNKKLIDRYPWISPVNWHWKRIPSYDFTMYDDVPKGWKRAFGKIMLEEYREALIRCNYLDKFQWIQVKEKYGTLRLYSNAAPKEVSDLESKYDHISGYFCIECGRMNVPVLTGGWVEPLCEGFKRFLREEIK
;
A
#
# COMPACT_ATOMS: atom_id res chain seq x y z
N MET A 1 -24.42 -4.03 13.83
CA MET A 1 -23.46 -3.73 14.91
C MET A 1 -23.98 -2.54 15.72
N SER A 2 -23.95 -2.64 17.06
CA SER A 2 -24.39 -1.56 17.94
C SER A 2 -23.44 -0.36 17.90
N ARG A 3 -23.90 0.81 18.39
CA ARG A 3 -23.04 2.01 18.50
C ARG A 3 -21.79 1.74 19.33
N LYS A 4 -21.91 1.00 20.45
CA LYS A 4 -20.78 0.61 21.31
C LYS A 4 -19.80 -0.30 20.57
N GLY A 5 -20.29 -1.25 19.78
CA GLY A 5 -19.47 -2.13 18.98
C GLY A 5 -18.69 -1.40 17.88
N LYS A 6 -19.34 -0.44 17.21
CA LYS A 6 -18.68 0.40 16.19
C LYS A 6 -17.59 1.29 16.80
N ALA A 7 -17.87 1.89 17.96
CA ALA A 7 -16.89 2.74 18.66
C ALA A 7 -15.68 1.93 19.12
N LYS A 8 -15.88 0.72 19.64
CA LYS A 8 -14.81 -0.19 20.06
C LYS A 8 -13.93 -0.61 18.88
N LYS A 9 -14.55 -0.96 17.75
CA LYS A 9 -13.85 -1.33 16.51
C LYS A 9 -13.00 -0.17 15.99
N ARG A 10 -13.57 1.03 15.93
CA ARG A 10 -12.85 2.24 15.50
C ARG A 10 -11.64 2.54 16.40
N LYS A 11 -11.81 2.41 17.71
CA LYS A 11 -10.72 2.60 18.66
C LYS A 11 -9.58 1.62 18.42
N ALA A 12 -9.90 0.34 18.18
CA ALA A 12 -8.91 -0.69 17.89
C ALA A 12 -8.15 -0.41 16.57
N GLU A 13 -8.86 0.02 15.54
CA GLU A 13 -8.27 0.40 14.25
C GLU A 13 -7.32 1.59 14.41
N ARG A 14 -7.72 2.61 15.14
CA ARG A 14 -6.87 3.79 15.41
C ARG A 14 -5.60 3.41 16.17
N LEU A 15 -5.70 2.50 17.12
CA LEU A 15 -4.54 2.02 17.86
C LEU A 15 -3.56 1.26 16.96
N ARG A 16 -4.06 0.40 16.07
CA ARG A 16 -3.22 -0.29 15.08
C ARG A 16 -2.53 0.71 14.14
N ASN A 17 -3.29 1.68 13.64
CA ASN A 17 -2.75 2.71 12.76
C ASN A 17 -1.68 3.55 13.45
N LYS A 18 -1.89 3.89 14.73
CA LYS A 18 -0.89 4.62 15.51
C LYS A 18 0.43 3.83 15.61
N LYS A 19 0.34 2.54 15.91
CA LYS A 19 1.53 1.69 15.99
C LYS A 19 2.27 1.59 14.64
N LEU A 20 1.52 1.47 13.53
CA LEU A 20 2.11 1.45 12.20
C LEU A 20 2.79 2.78 11.86
N ILE A 21 2.13 3.90 12.13
CA ILE A 21 2.67 5.24 11.85
C ILE A 21 3.89 5.52 12.72
N ASP A 22 3.88 5.10 13.98
CA ASP A 22 5.03 5.28 14.87
C ASP A 22 6.27 4.57 14.32
N ARG A 23 6.11 3.40 13.70
CA ARG A 23 7.22 2.67 13.10
C ARG A 23 7.54 3.14 11.67
N TYR A 24 6.51 3.51 10.90
CA TYR A 24 6.64 3.92 9.50
C TYR A 24 6.01 5.32 9.31
N PRO A 25 6.69 6.38 9.76
CA PRO A 25 6.06 7.71 9.81
C PRO A 25 5.57 8.24 8.47
N TRP A 26 6.16 7.82 7.36
CA TRP A 26 5.80 8.28 6.02
C TRP A 26 4.44 7.80 5.51
N ILE A 27 3.80 6.88 6.22
CA ILE A 27 2.45 6.42 5.85
C ILE A 27 1.34 7.22 6.54
N SER A 28 1.71 8.22 7.34
CA SER A 28 0.75 9.10 8.02
C SER A 28 -0.17 9.81 7.03
N PRO A 29 -1.46 10.04 7.39
CA PRO A 29 -2.29 10.96 6.63
C PRO A 29 -1.65 12.33 6.52
N VAL A 30 -1.93 13.04 5.42
CA VAL A 30 -1.41 14.38 5.18
C VAL A 30 -2.55 15.34 4.88
N ASN A 31 -2.33 16.63 5.17
CA ASN A 31 -3.24 17.68 4.74
C ASN A 31 -2.97 18.09 3.28
N TRP A 32 -3.70 19.07 2.77
CA TRP A 32 -3.54 19.54 1.41
C TRP A 32 -2.19 20.22 1.11
N HIS A 33 -1.41 20.54 2.16
CA HIS A 33 -0.03 21.02 2.06
C HIS A 33 1.01 19.89 2.14
N TRP A 34 0.57 18.63 2.10
CA TRP A 34 1.42 17.44 2.24
C TRP A 34 2.11 17.33 3.62
N LYS A 35 1.55 17.98 4.65
CA LYS A 35 2.04 17.88 6.02
C LYS A 35 1.32 16.76 6.75
N ARG A 36 2.07 15.98 7.55
CA ARG A 36 1.50 14.93 8.40
C ARG A 36 0.53 15.52 9.39
N ILE A 37 -0.62 14.84 9.56
CA ILE A 37 -1.63 15.23 10.54
C ILE A 37 -1.76 14.13 11.60
N PRO A 38 -2.03 14.48 12.88
CA PRO A 38 -2.15 13.49 13.96
C PRO A 38 -3.50 12.78 13.93
N SER A 39 -3.84 12.20 12.79
CA SER A 39 -5.05 11.39 12.61
C SER A 39 -4.65 9.94 12.44
N TYR A 40 -5.34 9.04 13.15
CA TYR A 40 -5.10 7.61 13.09
C TYR A 40 -6.29 6.86 12.49
N ASP A 41 -7.21 7.57 11.84
CA ASP A 41 -8.40 6.97 11.21
C ASP A 41 -8.03 6.13 9.99
N PHE A 42 -6.94 6.48 9.29
CA PHE A 42 -6.41 5.70 8.17
C PHE A 42 -4.90 5.94 8.02
N THR A 43 -4.25 5.14 7.17
CA THR A 43 -2.86 5.34 6.76
C THR A 43 -2.78 5.28 5.24
N MET A 44 -1.72 5.84 4.67
CA MET A 44 -1.47 5.73 3.21
C MET A 44 -1.29 4.27 2.79
N TYR A 45 -0.83 3.41 3.71
CA TYR A 45 -0.69 1.98 3.48
C TYR A 45 -2.04 1.27 3.24
N ASP A 46 -3.14 1.83 3.75
CA ASP A 46 -4.48 1.26 3.52
C ASP A 46 -4.85 1.21 2.03
N ASP A 47 -4.27 2.11 1.22
CA ASP A 47 -4.52 2.16 -0.21
C ASP A 47 -3.71 1.13 -1.02
N VAL A 48 -2.80 0.40 -0.37
CA VAL A 48 -2.15 -0.74 -1.02
C VAL A 48 -3.16 -1.88 -1.11
N PRO A 49 -3.40 -2.44 -2.31
CA PRO A 49 -4.33 -3.56 -2.45
C PRO A 49 -4.01 -4.74 -1.54
N LYS A 50 -5.05 -5.40 -1.04
CA LYS A 50 -4.92 -6.44 0.00
C LYS A 50 -4.00 -7.60 -0.39
N GLY A 51 -4.03 -8.04 -1.65
CA GLY A 51 -3.16 -9.10 -2.13
C GLY A 51 -1.70 -8.72 -2.09
N TRP A 52 -1.40 -7.48 -2.45
CA TRP A 52 -0.03 -6.97 -2.41
C TRP A 52 0.45 -6.74 -0.98
N LYS A 53 -0.42 -6.27 -0.07
CA LYS A 53 -0.09 -6.22 1.36
C LYS A 53 0.30 -7.59 1.88
N ARG A 54 -0.48 -8.62 1.51
CA ARG A 54 -0.24 -10.00 1.92
C ARG A 54 1.07 -10.55 1.35
N ALA A 55 1.36 -10.25 0.09
CA ALA A 55 2.54 -10.77 -0.61
C ALA A 55 3.84 -10.12 -0.13
N PHE A 56 3.88 -8.79 -0.03
CA PHE A 56 5.13 -8.07 0.25
C PHE A 56 4.98 -6.82 1.13
N GLY A 57 3.78 -6.51 1.62
CA GLY A 57 3.53 -5.24 2.31
C GLY A 57 4.49 -4.93 3.45
N LYS A 58 4.66 -5.85 4.38
CA LYS A 58 5.57 -5.68 5.53
C LYS A 58 7.03 -5.61 5.10
N ILE A 59 7.42 -6.45 4.16
CA ILE A 59 8.79 -6.47 3.61
C ILE A 59 9.09 -5.10 2.98
N MET A 60 8.14 -4.57 2.21
CA MET A 60 8.25 -3.25 1.58
C MET A 60 8.43 -2.14 2.63
N LEU A 61 7.57 -2.11 3.65
CA LEU A 61 7.65 -1.10 4.70
C LEU A 61 8.98 -1.17 5.46
N GLU A 62 9.46 -2.36 5.78
CA GLU A 62 10.74 -2.54 6.46
C GLU A 62 11.92 -2.12 5.57
N GLU A 63 11.87 -2.43 4.29
CA GLU A 63 12.91 -2.04 3.34
C GLU A 63 12.99 -0.52 3.19
N TYR A 64 11.85 0.15 3.08
CA TYR A 64 11.78 1.62 3.10
C TYR A 64 12.38 2.18 4.39
N ARG A 65 12.00 1.61 5.52
CA ARG A 65 12.49 2.09 6.82
C ARG A 65 14.02 2.00 6.92
N GLU A 66 14.58 0.87 6.55
CA GLU A 66 16.03 0.68 6.56
C GLU A 66 16.76 1.67 5.66
N ALA A 67 16.26 1.88 4.44
CA ALA A 67 16.83 2.84 3.50
C ALA A 67 16.74 4.27 4.03
N LEU A 68 15.60 4.64 4.59
CA LEU A 68 15.38 5.98 5.14
C LEU A 68 16.27 6.27 6.35
N ILE A 69 16.50 5.27 7.19
CA ILE A 69 17.42 5.39 8.34
C ILE A 69 18.86 5.58 7.84
N ARG A 70 19.30 4.75 6.87
CA ARG A 70 20.65 4.89 6.29
C ARG A 70 20.88 6.26 5.69
N CYS A 71 19.87 6.82 5.03
CA CYS A 71 19.97 8.13 4.37
C CYS A 71 19.68 9.30 5.32
N ASN A 72 19.36 9.04 6.59
CA ASN A 72 18.94 10.05 7.56
C ASN A 72 17.77 10.90 7.04
N TYR A 73 16.76 10.23 6.47
CA TYR A 73 15.63 10.89 5.79
C TYR A 73 14.26 10.44 6.34
N LEU A 74 14.25 9.70 7.44
CA LEU A 74 13.04 9.13 8.03
C LEU A 74 11.99 10.19 8.38
N ASP A 75 12.43 11.34 8.91
CA ASP A 75 11.55 12.42 9.32
C ASP A 75 11.05 13.29 8.16
N LYS A 76 11.69 13.21 7.01
CA LYS A 76 11.41 14.08 5.85
C LYS A 76 10.61 13.39 4.76
N PHE A 77 10.73 12.07 4.66
CA PHE A 77 10.08 11.29 3.60
C PHE A 77 8.59 11.15 3.89
N GLN A 78 7.76 11.24 2.84
CA GLN A 78 6.31 11.13 2.97
C GLN A 78 5.70 10.55 1.70
N TRP A 79 4.90 9.51 1.84
CA TRP A 79 4.02 9.07 0.77
C TRP A 79 2.91 10.09 0.59
N ILE A 80 2.67 10.50 -0.66
CA ILE A 80 1.66 11.49 -1.02
C ILE A 80 0.44 10.81 -1.63
N GLN A 81 0.66 9.77 -2.42
CA GLN A 81 -0.41 8.99 -3.04
C GLN A 81 0.05 7.56 -3.26
N VAL A 82 -0.85 6.63 -2.98
CA VAL A 82 -0.66 5.20 -3.22
C VAL A 82 -1.83 4.73 -4.05
N LYS A 83 -1.58 4.09 -5.18
CA LYS A 83 -2.65 3.58 -6.05
C LYS A 83 -2.17 2.43 -6.93
N GLU A 84 -3.13 1.70 -7.48
CA GLU A 84 -2.91 0.77 -8.58
C GLU A 84 -3.07 1.53 -9.90
N LYS A 85 -2.20 1.24 -10.86
CA LYS A 85 -2.33 1.79 -12.21
C LYS A 85 -1.74 0.80 -13.21
N TYR A 86 -2.56 0.38 -14.16
CA TYR A 86 -2.19 -0.59 -15.20
C TYR A 86 -1.61 -1.90 -14.64
N GLY A 87 -2.13 -2.35 -13.52
CA GLY A 87 -1.74 -3.62 -12.90
C GLY A 87 -0.50 -3.57 -12.04
N THR A 88 0.02 -2.39 -11.73
CA THR A 88 1.19 -2.22 -10.87
C THR A 88 0.95 -1.20 -9.75
N LEU A 89 1.73 -1.34 -8.70
CA LEU A 89 1.68 -0.44 -7.54
C LEU A 89 2.42 0.86 -7.84
N ARG A 90 1.73 1.98 -7.68
CA ARG A 90 2.30 3.31 -7.85
C ARG A 90 2.39 4.00 -6.49
N LEU A 91 3.60 4.34 -6.11
CA LEU A 91 3.90 5.03 -4.87
C LEU A 91 4.44 6.42 -5.22
N TYR A 92 3.67 7.44 -4.90
CA TYR A 92 4.09 8.83 -5.11
C TYR A 92 4.51 9.43 -3.77
N SER A 93 5.67 10.07 -3.76
CA SER A 93 6.24 10.65 -2.54
C SER A 93 6.80 12.03 -2.83
N ASN A 94 7.15 12.75 -1.74
CA ASN A 94 7.97 13.95 -1.86
C ASN A 94 9.39 13.57 -2.33
N ALA A 95 10.25 14.57 -2.53
CA ALA A 95 11.63 14.33 -2.97
C ALA A 95 12.37 13.41 -1.98
N ALA A 96 13.13 12.46 -2.51
CA ALA A 96 13.83 11.45 -1.71
C ALA A 96 15.21 11.15 -2.32
N PRO A 97 16.15 10.65 -1.49
CA PRO A 97 17.41 10.13 -2.02
C PRO A 97 17.19 9.00 -3.03
N LYS A 98 18.13 8.84 -3.95
CA LYS A 98 18.03 7.84 -5.02
C LYS A 98 17.77 6.42 -4.47
N GLU A 99 18.42 6.03 -3.40
CA GLU A 99 18.23 4.73 -2.77
C GLU A 99 16.77 4.46 -2.41
N VAL A 100 16.06 5.49 -1.95
CA VAL A 100 14.64 5.39 -1.58
C VAL A 100 13.75 5.44 -2.82
N SER A 101 14.05 6.31 -3.78
CA SER A 101 13.25 6.37 -5.02
C SER A 101 13.39 5.11 -5.86
N ASP A 102 14.51 4.39 -5.77
CA ASP A 102 14.69 3.10 -6.43
C ASP A 102 13.71 2.05 -5.88
N LEU A 103 13.27 2.17 -4.62
CA LEU A 103 12.26 1.28 -4.04
C LEU A 103 10.88 1.46 -4.69
N GLU A 104 10.52 2.68 -5.07
CA GLU A 104 9.27 2.92 -5.81
C GLU A 104 9.27 2.15 -7.12
N SER A 105 10.37 2.20 -7.86
CA SER A 105 10.53 1.48 -9.12
C SER A 105 10.54 -0.05 -8.91
N LYS A 106 11.19 -0.52 -7.86
CA LYS A 106 11.24 -1.93 -7.51
C LYS A 106 9.84 -2.50 -7.24
N TYR A 107 9.05 -1.84 -6.40
CA TYR A 107 7.73 -2.33 -6.03
C TYR A 107 6.68 -2.13 -7.12
N ASP A 108 6.82 -1.11 -7.94
CA ASP A 108 6.06 -0.97 -9.18
C ASP A 108 6.29 -2.22 -10.05
N HIS A 109 7.54 -2.57 -10.29
CA HIS A 109 7.90 -3.70 -11.15
C HIS A 109 7.41 -5.04 -10.58
N ILE A 110 7.75 -5.36 -9.32
CA ILE A 110 7.43 -6.68 -8.76
C ILE A 110 5.95 -6.88 -8.49
N SER A 111 5.20 -5.81 -8.23
CA SER A 111 3.76 -5.91 -7.92
C SER A 111 2.97 -6.57 -9.06
N GLY A 112 3.39 -6.37 -10.30
CA GLY A 112 2.74 -6.98 -11.47
C GLY A 112 2.81 -8.51 -11.51
N TYR A 113 3.65 -9.13 -10.68
CA TYR A 113 3.79 -10.59 -10.62
C TYR A 113 2.95 -11.23 -9.50
N PHE A 114 2.24 -10.44 -8.71
CA PHE A 114 1.44 -10.93 -7.59
C PHE A 114 -0.03 -10.63 -7.81
N CYS A 115 -0.89 -11.59 -7.46
CA CYS A 115 -2.33 -11.38 -7.52
C CYS A 115 -2.74 -10.21 -6.60
N ILE A 116 -3.41 -9.22 -7.16
CA ILE A 116 -3.85 -8.03 -6.43
C ILE A 116 -4.87 -8.37 -5.32
N GLU A 117 -5.57 -9.51 -5.45
CA GLU A 117 -6.61 -9.92 -4.50
C GLU A 117 -6.12 -10.88 -3.42
N CYS A 118 -5.29 -11.86 -3.76
CA CYS A 118 -4.85 -12.87 -2.80
C CYS A 118 -3.34 -12.91 -2.54
N GLY A 119 -2.52 -12.23 -3.37
CA GLY A 119 -1.08 -12.18 -3.22
C GLY A 119 -0.31 -13.35 -3.80
N ARG A 120 -0.96 -14.28 -4.52
CA ARG A 120 -0.27 -15.41 -5.16
C ARG A 120 0.72 -14.91 -6.21
N MET A 121 1.91 -15.50 -6.23
CA MET A 121 2.99 -15.15 -7.13
C MET A 121 2.78 -15.70 -8.56
N ASN A 122 3.48 -15.11 -9.54
CA ASN A 122 3.52 -15.54 -10.94
C ASN A 122 2.16 -15.61 -11.63
N VAL A 123 1.34 -14.59 -11.42
CA VAL A 123 0.05 -14.48 -12.07
C VAL A 123 0.17 -13.70 -13.39
N PRO A 124 -0.53 -14.11 -14.46
CA PRO A 124 -0.56 -13.31 -15.67
C PRO A 124 -1.42 -12.07 -15.48
N VAL A 125 -1.02 -10.98 -16.13
CA VAL A 125 -1.78 -9.74 -16.14
C VAL A 125 -2.96 -9.87 -17.12
N LEU A 126 -4.16 -9.47 -16.68
CA LEU A 126 -5.33 -9.42 -17.56
C LEU A 126 -5.20 -8.26 -18.54
N THR A 127 -5.53 -8.53 -19.80
CA THR A 127 -5.57 -7.53 -20.86
C THR A 127 -6.99 -7.42 -21.41
N GLY A 128 -7.29 -6.41 -22.19
CA GLY A 128 -8.62 -6.20 -22.77
C GLY A 128 -9.37 -5.04 -22.12
N GLY A 129 -8.70 -3.90 -21.97
CA GLY A 129 -9.26 -2.68 -21.38
C GLY A 129 -9.08 -2.57 -19.89
N TRP A 130 -8.85 -3.67 -19.18
CA TRP A 130 -8.60 -3.71 -17.76
C TRP A 130 -7.32 -4.51 -17.51
N VAL A 131 -6.34 -3.88 -16.87
CA VAL A 131 -5.02 -4.49 -16.63
C VAL A 131 -4.83 -4.69 -15.13
N GLU A 132 -4.92 -5.94 -14.67
CA GLU A 132 -4.72 -6.32 -13.28
C GLU A 132 -4.05 -7.69 -13.18
N PRO A 133 -3.12 -7.89 -12.23
CA PRO A 133 -2.55 -9.20 -11.94
C PRO A 133 -3.52 -10.02 -11.07
N LEU A 134 -4.23 -10.96 -11.69
CA LEU A 134 -5.21 -11.81 -11.01
C LEU A 134 -4.88 -13.28 -11.18
N CYS A 135 -5.02 -14.06 -10.10
CA CYS A 135 -4.86 -15.52 -10.18
C CYS A 135 -6.07 -16.17 -10.87
N GLU A 136 -5.92 -17.41 -11.30
CA GLU A 136 -6.96 -18.13 -12.08
C GLU A 136 -8.31 -18.20 -11.37
N GLY A 137 -8.33 -18.33 -10.04
CA GLY A 137 -9.58 -18.33 -9.27
C GLY A 137 -10.38 -17.06 -9.46
N PHE A 138 -9.74 -15.91 -9.38
CA PHE A 138 -10.39 -14.61 -9.58
C PHE A 138 -10.76 -14.36 -11.02
N LYS A 139 -9.95 -14.82 -11.97
CA LYS A 139 -10.28 -14.73 -13.40
C LYS A 139 -11.55 -15.50 -13.73
N ARG A 140 -11.69 -16.71 -13.20
CA ARG A 140 -12.88 -17.52 -13.40
C ARG A 140 -14.12 -16.83 -12.85
N PHE A 141 -14.03 -16.29 -11.65
CA PHE A 141 -15.11 -15.54 -11.01
C PHE A 141 -15.58 -14.37 -11.90
N LEU A 142 -14.64 -13.57 -12.39
CA LEU A 142 -14.97 -12.43 -13.26
C LEU A 142 -15.64 -12.86 -14.56
N ARG A 143 -15.20 -13.98 -15.15
CA ARG A 143 -15.82 -14.52 -16.37
C ARG A 143 -17.27 -14.95 -16.13
N GLU A 144 -17.57 -15.51 -14.99
CA GLU A 144 -18.93 -15.95 -14.63
C GLU A 144 -19.86 -14.77 -14.36
N GLU A 145 -19.35 -13.69 -13.77
CA GLU A 145 -20.13 -12.48 -13.51
C GLU A 145 -20.45 -11.68 -14.79
N ILE A 146 -19.61 -11.75 -15.81
CA ILE A 146 -19.76 -11.03 -17.08
C ILE A 146 -20.71 -11.75 -18.03
N LYS A 147 -20.99 -13.02 -17.81
CA LYS A 147 -21.99 -13.77 -18.55
C LYS A 147 -23.38 -13.44 -18.03
#